data_83a20bd60baf03cee29a208944bee918
#
_entry.id   83a20bd60baf03cee29a208944bee918
#
_cell.length_a   1.000
_cell.length_b   1.000
_cell.length_c   1.000
_cell.angle_alpha   90.00
_cell.angle_beta   90.00
_cell.angle_gamma   90.00
#
_symmetry.space_group_name_H-M   'P 1'
#
loop_
_entity.id
_entity.type
_entity.pdbx_description
1 polymer ?
#
loop_
_entity_poly.entity_id
_entity_poly.type
_entity_poly.pdbx_seq_one_letter_code
_entity_poly.pdbx_strand_id
1 'polypeptide(L)'
;TNCKAISVRSIVQAGDFIAWLGENSVFAYDGTVKEIPCEVHDYIYNEMSELYRKSCWGGHNQNFNEIWWGFPSGDNQTTPNKYVIWNYRDNTWSIGELDRSCWVDQGAFDKPIAGDSSGFIYEHESGVLTGELDPFCQSGPLEIGQGDRLAQVNQIIPDEEANALPGLTISFTGKFTPLGTETDFGSFTFENDGYTDARFSARQVKMKVTRNSQQDFQLGQIRLDVKPRGKR
;
A
#
# COMPACT_ATOMS: atom_id res chain seq x y z
N THR A 1 -12.36 -8.15 -24.17
CA THR A 1 -12.07 -7.78 -22.75
C THR A 1 -13.09 -6.70 -22.39
N ASN A 2 -13.80 -6.87 -21.28
CA ASN A 2 -14.72 -5.86 -20.79
C ASN A 2 -13.89 -4.77 -20.05
N CYS A 3 -13.63 -3.66 -20.73
CA CYS A 3 -12.84 -2.55 -20.21
C CYS A 3 -13.72 -1.37 -19.76
N LYS A 4 -14.98 -1.63 -19.42
CA LYS A 4 -15.92 -0.62 -18.98
C LYS A 4 -15.48 0.00 -17.65
N ALA A 5 -15.50 1.34 -17.57
CA ALA A 5 -15.24 2.05 -16.32
C ALA A 5 -16.34 1.79 -15.29
N ILE A 6 -15.95 1.60 -14.05
CA ILE A 6 -16.87 1.35 -12.92
C ILE A 6 -17.72 2.59 -12.61
N SER A 7 -17.13 3.75 -12.77
CA SER A 7 -17.75 5.07 -12.59
C SER A 7 -17.19 6.05 -13.62
N VAL A 8 -17.99 7.01 -14.07
CA VAL A 8 -17.50 8.11 -14.92
C VAL A 8 -16.42 8.92 -14.18
N ARG A 9 -16.57 9.05 -12.86
CA ARG A 9 -15.62 9.80 -12.03
C ARG A 9 -14.31 9.05 -11.73
N SER A 10 -14.23 7.74 -12.05
CA SER A 10 -12.99 6.97 -11.88
C SER A 10 -12.04 7.08 -13.09
N ILE A 11 -12.44 7.81 -14.13
CA ILE A 11 -11.61 8.05 -15.32
C ILE A 11 -10.70 9.23 -15.05
N VAL A 12 -9.40 9.01 -15.18
CA VAL A 12 -8.35 10.00 -14.87
C VAL A 12 -7.46 10.18 -16.08
N GLN A 13 -7.24 11.43 -16.46
CA GLN A 13 -6.24 11.78 -17.46
C GLN A 13 -4.91 12.11 -16.75
N ALA A 14 -3.83 11.44 -17.15
CA ALA A 14 -2.48 11.68 -16.65
C ALA A 14 -1.53 11.91 -17.83
N GLY A 15 -1.29 13.19 -18.14
CA GLY A 15 -0.47 13.56 -19.30
C GLY A 15 -1.05 13.03 -20.62
N ASP A 16 -0.30 12.13 -21.26
CA ASP A 16 -0.61 11.60 -22.59
C ASP A 16 -1.48 10.33 -22.57
N PHE A 17 -1.90 9.86 -21.41
CA PHE A 17 -2.73 8.68 -21.29
C PHE A 17 -3.92 8.89 -20.34
N ILE A 18 -4.87 7.98 -20.41
CA ILE A 18 -6.05 7.93 -19.55
C ILE A 18 -6.06 6.60 -18.82
N ALA A 19 -6.32 6.60 -17.51
CA ALA A 19 -6.49 5.38 -16.74
C ALA A 19 -7.82 5.38 -15.97
N TRP A 20 -8.35 4.18 -15.70
CA TRP A 20 -9.60 4.05 -14.97
C TRP A 20 -9.71 2.74 -14.21
N LEU A 21 -10.49 2.76 -13.12
CA LEU A 21 -10.99 1.54 -12.51
C LEU A 21 -12.08 0.94 -13.38
N GLY A 22 -11.88 -0.26 -13.84
CA GLY A 22 -12.89 -1.06 -14.50
C GLY A 22 -13.70 -1.91 -13.51
N GLU A 23 -14.64 -2.69 -14.02
CA GLU A 23 -15.50 -3.56 -13.17
C GLU A 23 -14.70 -4.65 -12.44
N ASN A 24 -13.63 -5.17 -13.06
CA ASN A 24 -12.84 -6.28 -12.53
C ASN A 24 -11.33 -6.07 -12.67
N SER A 25 -10.87 -4.95 -13.17
CA SER A 25 -9.45 -4.68 -13.44
C SER A 25 -9.20 -3.20 -13.63
N VAL A 26 -7.95 -2.81 -13.62
CA VAL A 26 -7.52 -1.43 -13.91
C VAL A 26 -7.06 -1.35 -15.37
N PHE A 27 -7.44 -0.31 -16.05
CA PHE A 27 -7.13 -0.13 -17.46
C PHE A 27 -6.46 1.22 -17.72
N ALA A 28 -5.63 1.26 -18.76
CA ALA A 28 -5.12 2.50 -19.33
C ALA A 28 -5.29 2.53 -20.86
N TYR A 29 -5.32 3.74 -21.41
CA TYR A 29 -5.37 4.02 -22.83
C TYR A 29 -4.32 5.05 -23.21
N ASP A 30 -3.41 4.64 -24.08
CA ASP A 30 -2.34 5.47 -24.66
C ASP A 30 -2.37 5.41 -26.22
N GLY A 31 -3.54 5.21 -26.80
CA GLY A 31 -3.76 4.83 -28.19
C GLY A 31 -4.30 3.40 -28.33
N THR A 32 -4.02 2.55 -27.35
CA THR A 32 -4.59 1.20 -27.22
C THR A 32 -5.02 0.96 -25.78
N VAL A 33 -6.10 0.20 -25.58
CA VAL A 33 -6.53 -0.20 -24.24
C VAL A 33 -5.64 -1.32 -23.74
N LYS A 34 -5.04 -1.12 -22.56
CA LYS A 34 -4.21 -2.09 -21.86
C LYS A 34 -4.75 -2.32 -20.47
N GLU A 35 -4.72 -3.55 -20.02
CA GLU A 35 -4.95 -3.90 -18.63
C GLU A 35 -3.65 -3.66 -17.85
N ILE A 36 -3.76 -2.98 -16.71
CA ILE A 36 -2.61 -2.69 -15.84
C ILE A 36 -2.55 -3.77 -14.77
N PRO A 37 -1.43 -4.50 -14.66
CA PRO A 37 -1.23 -5.43 -13.56
C PRO A 37 -1.35 -4.71 -12.21
N CYS A 38 -2.24 -5.18 -11.36
CA CYS A 38 -2.52 -4.58 -10.08
C CYS A 38 -2.21 -5.56 -8.95
N GLU A 39 -1.16 -5.29 -8.19
CA GLU A 39 -0.72 -6.14 -7.06
C GLU A 39 -1.70 -6.12 -5.89
N VAL A 40 -2.52 -5.07 -5.80
CA VAL A 40 -3.54 -4.89 -4.77
C VAL A 40 -4.96 -5.15 -5.28
N HIS A 41 -5.08 -5.92 -6.35
CA HIS A 41 -6.35 -6.24 -6.99
C HIS A 41 -7.40 -6.77 -6.00
N ASP A 42 -7.03 -7.76 -5.19
CA ASP A 42 -7.93 -8.39 -4.23
C ASP A 42 -8.37 -7.43 -3.13
N TYR A 43 -7.49 -6.50 -2.72
CA TYR A 43 -7.85 -5.45 -1.78
C TYR A 43 -8.94 -4.52 -2.32
N ILE A 44 -8.87 -4.17 -3.61
CA ILE A 44 -9.87 -3.31 -4.24
C ILE A 44 -11.18 -4.04 -4.43
N TYR A 45 -11.16 -5.16 -5.15
CA TYR A 45 -12.37 -5.78 -5.68
C TYR A 45 -13.08 -6.72 -4.70
N ASN A 46 -12.40 -7.27 -3.70
CA ASN A 46 -13.04 -8.07 -2.66
C ASN A 46 -13.68 -7.20 -1.57
N GLU A 47 -13.18 -5.98 -1.36
CA GLU A 47 -13.70 -5.11 -0.32
C GLU A 47 -14.66 -4.03 -0.84
N MET A 48 -14.66 -3.78 -2.15
CA MET A 48 -15.49 -2.75 -2.76
C MET A 48 -16.97 -3.08 -2.66
N SER A 49 -17.76 -2.11 -2.18
CA SER A 49 -19.21 -2.22 -2.13
C SER A 49 -19.80 -2.35 -3.54
N GLU A 50 -20.45 -3.47 -3.83
CA GLU A 50 -21.13 -3.70 -5.09
C GLU A 50 -22.24 -2.68 -5.35
N LEU A 51 -22.95 -2.32 -4.28
CA LEU A 51 -24.12 -1.45 -4.36
C LEU A 51 -23.74 0.00 -4.67
N TYR A 52 -22.63 0.47 -4.13
CA TYR A 52 -22.20 1.87 -4.19
C TYR A 52 -20.96 2.11 -5.05
N ARG A 53 -20.49 1.12 -5.79
CA ARG A 53 -19.28 1.23 -6.63
C ARG A 53 -19.29 2.38 -7.65
N LYS A 54 -20.47 2.90 -8.00
CA LYS A 54 -20.58 4.09 -8.86
C LYS A 54 -20.14 5.39 -8.17
N SER A 55 -19.91 5.36 -6.85
CA SER A 55 -19.37 6.50 -6.11
C SER A 55 -17.85 6.62 -6.20
N CYS A 56 -17.17 5.62 -6.77
CA CYS A 56 -15.73 5.67 -7.00
C CYS A 56 -15.34 6.94 -7.76
N TRP A 57 -14.26 7.56 -7.33
CA TRP A 57 -13.65 8.71 -7.98
C TRP A 57 -12.20 8.42 -8.31
N GLY A 58 -11.62 9.20 -9.20
CA GLY A 58 -10.20 9.18 -9.50
C GLY A 58 -9.64 10.59 -9.57
N GLY A 59 -8.35 10.72 -9.37
CA GLY A 59 -7.63 11.98 -9.45
C GLY A 59 -6.16 11.76 -9.78
N HIS A 60 -5.54 12.78 -10.35
CA HIS A 60 -4.14 12.78 -10.73
C HIS A 60 -3.32 13.65 -9.78
N ASN A 61 -2.28 13.09 -9.22
CA ASN A 61 -1.27 13.80 -8.46
C ASN A 61 0.01 13.89 -9.30
N GLN A 62 0.10 14.93 -10.10
CA GLN A 62 1.15 15.08 -11.09
C GLN A 62 2.56 15.16 -10.49
N ASN A 63 2.71 15.76 -9.32
CA ASN A 63 4.00 15.96 -8.67
C ASN A 63 4.67 14.65 -8.29
N PHE A 64 3.88 13.61 -8.01
CA PHE A 64 4.35 12.30 -7.58
C PHE A 64 4.17 11.21 -8.65
N ASN A 65 3.65 11.55 -9.84
CA ASN A 65 3.33 10.62 -10.91
C ASN A 65 2.32 9.54 -10.47
N GLU A 66 1.30 9.95 -9.73
CA GLU A 66 0.34 9.07 -9.11
C GLU A 66 -1.07 9.28 -9.65
N ILE A 67 -1.78 8.18 -9.79
CA ILE A 67 -3.23 8.20 -9.98
C ILE A 67 -3.87 7.59 -8.73
N TRP A 68 -4.78 8.34 -8.15
CA TRP A 68 -5.54 7.97 -6.97
C TRP A 68 -6.93 7.52 -7.37
N TRP A 69 -7.42 6.46 -6.76
CA TRP A 69 -8.83 6.06 -6.85
C TRP A 69 -9.40 5.81 -5.47
N GLY A 70 -10.46 6.53 -5.15
CA GLY A 70 -11.24 6.29 -3.94
C GLY A 70 -12.43 5.39 -4.22
N PHE A 71 -12.70 4.46 -3.31
CA PHE A 71 -13.80 3.51 -3.44
C PHE A 71 -14.49 3.26 -2.08
N PRO A 72 -15.81 2.97 -2.08
CA PRO A 72 -16.52 2.58 -0.88
C PRO A 72 -16.22 1.13 -0.54
N SER A 73 -15.79 0.86 0.69
CA SER A 73 -15.47 -0.48 1.22
C SER A 73 -16.49 -0.89 2.26
N GLY A 74 -17.10 -2.08 2.06
CA GLY A 74 -18.13 -2.63 2.94
C GLY A 74 -19.56 -2.46 2.41
N ASP A 75 -20.46 -3.33 2.83
CA ASP A 75 -21.81 -3.47 2.25
C ASP A 75 -22.70 -2.23 2.39
N ASN A 76 -22.53 -1.47 3.46
CA ASN A 76 -23.36 -0.30 3.75
C ASN A 76 -22.65 1.05 3.55
N GLN A 77 -21.44 1.04 3.03
CA GLN A 77 -20.66 2.25 2.81
C GLN A 77 -21.09 2.94 1.52
N THR A 78 -21.68 4.12 1.65
CA THR A 78 -22.25 4.89 0.51
C THR A 78 -21.22 5.78 -0.17
N THR A 79 -20.21 6.23 0.59
CA THR A 79 -19.17 7.15 0.15
C THR A 79 -17.80 6.46 0.20
N PRO A 80 -16.87 6.85 -0.68
CA PRO A 80 -15.51 6.32 -0.64
C PRO A 80 -14.82 6.59 0.70
N ASN A 81 -14.30 5.55 1.30
CA ASN A 81 -13.59 5.55 2.59
C ASN A 81 -12.22 4.89 2.50
N LYS A 82 -11.93 4.25 1.38
CA LYS A 82 -10.62 3.68 1.07
C LYS A 82 -10.10 4.20 -0.26
N TYR A 83 -8.80 4.15 -0.41
CA TYR A 83 -8.16 4.52 -1.66
C TYR A 83 -7.06 3.55 -2.06
N VAL A 84 -6.76 3.58 -3.34
CA VAL A 84 -5.60 2.95 -3.94
C VAL A 84 -4.88 3.99 -4.78
N ILE A 85 -3.56 3.93 -4.78
CA ILE A 85 -2.69 4.79 -5.58
C ILE A 85 -1.88 3.90 -6.52
N TRP A 86 -1.82 4.29 -7.77
CA TRP A 86 -0.90 3.74 -8.75
C TRP A 86 0.14 4.78 -9.13
N ASN A 87 1.40 4.53 -8.76
CA ASN A 87 2.52 5.29 -9.29
C ASN A 87 2.85 4.73 -10.68
N TYR A 88 2.48 5.47 -11.72
CA TYR A 88 2.61 4.99 -13.11
C TYR A 88 4.04 5.07 -13.64
N ARG A 89 4.94 5.80 -12.98
CA ARG A 89 6.35 5.87 -13.34
C ARG A 89 7.12 4.65 -12.83
N ASP A 90 6.93 4.32 -11.56
CA ASP A 90 7.65 3.24 -10.89
C ASP A 90 6.86 1.92 -10.93
N ASN A 91 5.62 1.96 -11.42
CA ASN A 91 4.66 0.86 -11.50
C ASN A 91 4.44 0.20 -10.13
N THR A 92 4.28 1.01 -9.09
CA THR A 92 4.03 0.55 -7.72
C THR A 92 2.62 0.92 -7.26
N TRP A 93 2.12 0.15 -6.31
CA TRP A 93 0.79 0.33 -5.76
C TRP A 93 0.84 0.62 -4.27
N SER A 94 -0.01 1.53 -3.82
CA SER A 94 -0.20 1.87 -2.41
C SER A 94 -1.68 1.88 -2.06
N ILE A 95 -2.00 1.60 -0.82
CA ILE A 95 -3.37 1.53 -0.30
C ILE A 95 -3.50 2.35 0.97
N GLY A 96 -4.71 2.78 1.28
CA GLY A 96 -4.98 3.47 2.52
C GLY A 96 -6.47 3.73 2.75
N GLU A 97 -6.76 4.36 3.87
CA GLU A 97 -8.11 4.74 4.28
C GLU A 97 -8.20 6.25 4.39
N LEU A 98 -9.21 6.83 3.75
CA LEU A 98 -9.44 8.26 3.74
C LEU A 98 -10.85 8.55 3.25
N ASP A 99 -11.62 9.33 4.01
CA ASP A 99 -12.92 9.82 3.60
C ASP A 99 -12.73 10.97 2.62
N ARG A 100 -12.85 10.67 1.32
CA ARG A 100 -12.87 11.66 0.24
C ARG A 100 -13.91 11.25 -0.78
N SER A 101 -14.79 12.16 -1.12
CA SER A 101 -15.90 11.94 -2.05
C SER A 101 -15.65 12.51 -3.45
N CYS A 102 -14.68 13.41 -3.58
CA CYS A 102 -14.31 14.03 -4.85
C CYS A 102 -12.86 14.51 -4.80
N TRP A 103 -12.31 14.74 -5.99
CA TRP A 103 -10.94 15.18 -6.17
C TRP A 103 -10.84 16.20 -7.29
N VAL A 104 -9.98 17.18 -7.11
CA VAL A 104 -9.59 18.15 -8.14
C VAL A 104 -8.06 18.15 -8.21
N ASP A 105 -7.55 17.89 -9.40
CA ASP A 105 -6.12 17.85 -9.66
C ASP A 105 -5.49 19.23 -9.49
N GLN A 106 -4.18 19.22 -9.27
CA GLN A 106 -3.36 20.41 -9.35
C GLN A 106 -3.56 21.10 -10.72
N GLY A 107 -3.66 22.41 -10.70
CA GLY A 107 -3.85 23.20 -11.92
C GLY A 107 -4.17 24.65 -11.60
N ALA A 108 -5.43 24.96 -11.30
CA ALA A 108 -5.81 26.27 -10.78
C ALA A 108 -5.33 26.53 -9.35
N PHE A 109 -5.03 25.46 -8.62
CA PHE A 109 -4.46 25.46 -7.28
C PHE A 109 -3.07 24.86 -7.33
N ASP A 110 -2.21 25.28 -6.40
CA ASP A 110 -0.83 24.77 -6.31
C ASP A 110 -0.74 23.31 -5.88
N LYS A 111 -1.81 22.78 -5.28
CA LYS A 111 -1.91 21.41 -4.75
C LYS A 111 -3.26 20.81 -5.06
N PRO A 112 -3.36 19.47 -5.09
CA PRO A 112 -4.66 18.82 -5.24
C PRO A 112 -5.60 19.15 -4.07
N ILE A 113 -6.88 19.23 -4.36
CA ILE A 113 -7.94 19.50 -3.38
C ILE A 113 -8.96 18.37 -3.42
N ALA A 114 -9.43 17.95 -2.26
CA ALA A 114 -10.48 16.93 -2.15
C ALA A 114 -11.51 17.30 -1.09
N GLY A 115 -12.75 16.91 -1.32
CA GLY A 115 -13.84 17.06 -0.37
C GLY A 115 -14.18 15.75 0.32
N ASP A 116 -14.59 15.81 1.58
CA ASP A 116 -15.08 14.66 2.34
C ASP A 116 -16.61 14.51 2.25
N SER A 117 -17.14 13.48 2.88
CA SER A 117 -18.59 13.24 2.98
C SER A 117 -19.31 14.20 3.92
N SER A 118 -18.60 14.90 4.79
CA SER A 118 -19.13 15.88 5.74
C SER A 118 -19.18 17.31 5.18
N GLY A 119 -18.63 17.52 3.97
CA GLY A 119 -18.62 18.82 3.28
C GLY A 119 -17.39 19.69 3.57
N PHE A 120 -16.36 19.14 4.21
CA PHE A 120 -15.09 19.83 4.36
C PHE A 120 -14.23 19.66 3.11
N ILE A 121 -13.40 20.66 2.85
CA ILE A 121 -12.45 20.69 1.74
C ILE A 121 -11.03 20.67 2.34
N TYR A 122 -10.20 19.80 1.78
CA TYR A 122 -8.83 19.59 2.21
C TYR A 122 -7.86 19.83 1.07
N GLU A 123 -6.78 20.51 1.36
CA GLU A 123 -5.61 20.57 0.51
C GLU A 123 -4.74 19.33 0.77
N HIS A 124 -4.46 18.57 -0.27
CA HIS A 124 -3.57 17.40 -0.19
C HIS A 124 -2.12 17.82 -0.36
N GLU A 125 -1.19 16.94 0.03
CA GLU A 125 0.26 17.21 0.00
C GLU A 125 0.66 18.45 0.80
N SER A 126 -0.06 18.74 1.88
CA SER A 126 0.23 19.86 2.76
C SER A 126 0.24 19.45 4.22
N GLY A 127 1.28 19.89 4.95
CA GLY A 127 1.42 19.64 6.38
C GLY A 127 1.99 18.26 6.72
N VAL A 128 1.83 17.86 7.98
CA VAL A 128 2.24 16.56 8.52
C VAL A 128 1.08 15.58 8.41
N LEU A 129 1.38 14.30 8.25
CA LEU A 129 0.39 13.22 8.28
C LEU A 129 -0.56 13.38 9.49
N THR A 130 -1.85 13.52 9.22
CA THR A 130 -2.90 13.61 10.25
C THR A 130 -3.88 12.43 10.15
N GLY A 131 -3.48 11.37 9.45
CA GLY A 131 -4.31 10.19 9.23
C GLY A 131 -4.51 9.34 10.49
N GLU A 132 -5.59 8.57 10.53
CA GLU A 132 -5.89 7.64 11.63
C GLU A 132 -4.97 6.41 11.60
N LEU A 133 -4.33 6.12 10.48
CA LEU A 133 -3.42 4.99 10.31
C LEU A 133 -1.97 5.43 10.39
N ASP A 134 -1.19 4.70 11.16
CA ASP A 134 0.26 4.83 11.13
C ASP A 134 0.80 4.40 9.76
N PRO A 135 1.74 5.17 9.16
CA PRO A 135 2.32 4.78 7.90
C PRO A 135 3.09 3.45 8.01
N PHE A 136 2.89 2.58 7.06
CA PHE A 136 3.55 1.28 7.03
C PHE A 136 3.97 0.87 5.61
N CYS A 137 4.99 0.01 5.56
CA CYS A 137 5.38 -0.72 4.37
C CYS A 137 5.35 -2.22 4.70
N GLN A 138 4.71 -3.03 3.88
CA GLN A 138 4.59 -4.48 4.10
C GLN A 138 5.00 -5.25 2.85
N SER A 139 5.87 -6.25 3.05
CA SER A 139 6.23 -7.17 1.97
C SER A 139 5.14 -8.21 1.73
N GLY A 140 5.12 -8.76 0.52
CA GLY A 140 4.49 -10.06 0.29
C GLY A 140 5.20 -11.18 1.06
N PRO A 141 4.74 -12.45 0.94
CA PRO A 141 5.42 -13.60 1.53
C PRO A 141 6.79 -13.78 0.90
N LEU A 142 7.84 -13.61 1.70
CA LEU A 142 9.24 -13.83 1.31
C LEU A 142 9.67 -15.22 1.74
N GLU A 143 10.20 -16.00 0.83
CA GLU A 143 10.75 -17.32 1.13
C GLU A 143 12.17 -17.17 1.67
N ILE A 144 12.34 -17.42 2.97
CA ILE A 144 13.65 -17.34 3.65
C ILE A 144 14.34 -18.69 3.78
N GLY A 145 13.58 -19.77 3.64
CA GLY A 145 14.11 -21.14 3.61
C GLY A 145 14.42 -21.57 2.17
N GLN A 146 15.34 -22.48 2.00
CA GLN A 146 15.60 -23.09 0.70
C GLN A 146 14.65 -24.28 0.47
N GLY A 147 13.69 -24.11 -0.42
CA GLY A 147 12.70 -25.12 -0.75
C GLY A 147 11.80 -25.50 0.44
N ASP A 148 11.87 -26.74 0.92
CA ASP A 148 11.06 -27.25 2.04
C ASP A 148 11.73 -27.12 3.43
N ARG A 149 12.85 -26.37 3.51
CA ARG A 149 13.58 -26.18 4.75
C ARG A 149 13.10 -24.95 5.51
N LEU A 150 13.18 -25.04 6.82
CA LEU A 150 13.02 -23.87 7.69
C LEU A 150 14.31 -23.08 7.75
N ALA A 151 14.18 -21.78 7.94
CA ALA A 151 15.29 -20.90 8.25
C ALA A 151 15.05 -20.21 9.60
N GLN A 152 16.12 -19.96 10.32
CA GLN A 152 16.10 -19.17 11.55
C GLN A 152 16.60 -17.78 11.24
N VAL A 153 15.83 -16.77 11.58
CA VAL A 153 16.26 -15.38 11.65
C VAL A 153 16.85 -15.14 13.03
N ASN A 154 18.06 -14.58 13.10
CA ASN A 154 18.73 -14.24 14.36
C ASN A 154 18.72 -12.75 14.60
N GLN A 155 18.98 -11.95 13.56
CA GLN A 155 19.10 -10.51 13.64
C GLN A 155 18.52 -9.82 12.42
N ILE A 156 18.05 -8.61 12.64
CA ILE A 156 17.65 -7.66 11.62
C ILE A 156 18.72 -6.59 11.54
N ILE A 157 19.20 -6.30 10.35
CA ILE A 157 20.21 -5.29 10.08
C ILE A 157 19.55 -4.24 9.19
N PRO A 158 19.04 -3.15 9.75
CA PRO A 158 18.51 -2.06 8.95
C PRO A 158 19.66 -1.35 8.24
N ASP A 159 19.44 -1.03 6.98
CA ASP A 159 20.33 -0.19 6.20
C ASP A 159 19.51 1.05 5.84
N GLU A 160 19.38 1.93 6.80
CA GLU A 160 18.60 3.14 6.64
C GLU A 160 19.47 4.39 6.72
N GLU A 161 19.18 5.34 5.90
CA GLU A 161 19.70 6.69 6.07
C GLU A 161 19.07 7.28 7.32
N ALA A 162 19.88 7.49 8.28
CA ALA A 162 19.75 7.64 9.72
C ALA A 162 18.71 8.63 10.29
N ASN A 163 17.82 9.23 9.54
CA ASN A 163 16.93 10.26 10.09
C ASN A 163 15.66 9.71 10.75
N ALA A 164 15.46 8.40 10.76
CA ALA A 164 14.18 7.81 11.11
C ALA A 164 14.19 6.74 12.20
N LEU A 165 15.32 6.50 12.83
CA LEU A 165 15.51 5.38 13.76
C LEU A 165 14.60 5.37 15.00
N PRO A 166 14.40 6.44 15.75
CA PRO A 166 13.47 6.35 16.88
C PRO A 166 12.03 6.33 16.37
N GLY A 167 11.33 5.23 16.61
CA GLY A 167 9.91 5.09 16.34
C GLY A 167 9.53 4.16 15.19
N LEU A 168 10.48 3.51 14.52
CA LEU A 168 10.20 2.42 13.60
C LEU A 168 10.05 1.09 14.36
N THR A 169 9.01 0.37 14.02
CA THR A 169 8.74 -0.98 14.51
C THR A 169 8.66 -1.92 13.33
N ILE A 170 9.40 -3.01 13.39
CA ILE A 170 9.34 -4.08 12.40
C ILE A 170 8.63 -5.29 13.00
N SER A 171 7.64 -5.82 12.33
CA SER A 171 6.91 -7.02 12.74
C SER A 171 7.00 -8.10 11.67
N PHE A 172 6.99 -9.34 12.12
CA PHE A 172 7.04 -10.49 11.24
C PHE A 172 5.87 -11.42 11.49
N THR A 173 5.21 -11.80 10.41
CA THR A 173 4.28 -12.92 10.37
C THR A 173 4.80 -13.95 9.39
N GLY A 174 4.58 -15.22 9.64
CA GLY A 174 5.09 -16.23 8.73
C GLY A 174 4.41 -17.57 8.84
N LYS A 175 4.82 -18.47 7.94
CA LYS A 175 4.27 -19.82 7.83
C LYS A 175 5.38 -20.86 7.93
N PHE A 176 5.08 -21.98 8.58
CA PHE A 176 5.94 -23.15 8.62
C PHE A 176 5.75 -24.07 7.41
N THR A 177 4.55 -24.07 6.87
CA THR A 177 4.18 -24.86 5.67
C THR A 177 3.42 -23.97 4.69
N PRO A 178 3.45 -24.24 3.38
CA PRO A 178 2.84 -23.38 2.36
C PRO A 178 1.34 -23.09 2.60
N LEU A 179 0.61 -24.09 3.05
CA LEU A 179 -0.83 -24.00 3.34
C LEU A 179 -1.14 -23.85 4.84
N GLY A 180 -0.09 -23.65 5.67
CA GLY A 180 -0.25 -23.48 7.11
C GLY A 180 -0.86 -22.13 7.47
N THR A 181 -1.37 -22.04 8.69
CA THR A 181 -1.82 -20.79 9.29
C THR A 181 -0.63 -19.85 9.51
N GLU A 182 -0.88 -18.55 9.36
CA GLU A 182 0.12 -17.53 9.70
C GLU A 182 0.33 -17.49 11.20
N THR A 183 1.59 -17.38 11.60
CA THR A 183 2.03 -17.23 13.00
C THR A 183 2.66 -15.86 13.13
N ASP A 184 2.27 -15.13 14.16
CA ASP A 184 2.91 -13.86 14.53
C ASP A 184 4.17 -14.17 15.33
N PHE A 185 5.30 -13.60 14.90
CA PHE A 185 6.60 -13.72 15.56
C PHE A 185 6.93 -12.51 16.43
N GLY A 186 6.01 -11.55 16.51
CA GLY A 186 6.15 -10.35 17.32
C GLY A 186 6.71 -9.15 16.57
N SER A 187 6.89 -8.10 17.32
CA SER A 187 7.37 -6.80 16.86
C SER A 187 8.70 -6.47 17.51
N PHE A 188 9.59 -5.88 16.73
CA PHE A 188 10.94 -5.51 17.12
C PHE A 188 11.14 -4.02 16.86
N THR A 189 11.73 -3.32 17.82
CA THR A 189 12.11 -1.91 17.65
C THR A 189 13.57 -1.85 17.25
N PHE A 190 13.92 -1.01 16.29
CA PHE A 190 15.30 -0.82 15.89
C PHE A 190 16.14 -0.21 17.02
N GLU A 191 17.29 -0.80 17.28
CA GLU A 191 18.25 -0.33 18.27
C GLU A 191 19.28 0.59 17.60
N ASN A 192 19.82 1.53 18.36
CA ASN A 192 20.75 2.54 17.83
C ASN A 192 22.14 1.99 17.44
N ASP A 193 22.45 0.74 17.81
CA ASP A 193 23.72 0.08 17.47
C ASP A 193 23.71 -0.58 16.09
N GLY A 194 22.59 -0.50 15.37
CA GLY A 194 22.46 -1.02 14.02
C GLY A 194 22.09 -2.50 13.93
N TYR A 195 21.91 -3.19 15.04
CA TYR A 195 21.48 -4.58 15.08
C TYR A 195 20.28 -4.73 15.99
N THR A 196 19.29 -5.47 15.53
CA THR A 196 18.12 -5.80 16.34
C THR A 196 17.97 -7.31 16.42
N ASP A 197 18.04 -7.85 17.63
CA ASP A 197 17.89 -9.29 17.85
C ASP A 197 16.46 -9.73 17.55
N ALA A 198 16.32 -10.69 16.64
CA ALA A 198 15.04 -11.29 16.28
C ALA A 198 15.21 -12.80 16.16
N ARG A 199 14.62 -13.56 17.09
CA ARG A 199 14.84 -15.01 17.17
C ARG A 199 13.57 -15.78 16.87
N PHE A 200 13.36 -16.06 15.58
CA PHE A 200 12.25 -16.91 15.15
C PHE A 200 12.66 -17.83 14.00
N SER A 201 11.85 -18.82 13.71
CA SER A 201 12.07 -19.73 12.57
C SER A 201 10.82 -19.82 11.75
N ALA A 202 10.95 -19.72 10.44
CA ALA A 202 9.86 -19.86 9.50
C ALA A 202 10.37 -20.40 8.16
N ARG A 203 9.44 -20.75 7.29
CA ARG A 203 9.71 -21.03 5.89
C ARG A 203 9.49 -19.77 5.05
N GLN A 204 8.36 -19.12 5.24
CA GLN A 204 8.00 -17.88 4.60
C GLN A 204 7.67 -16.83 5.65
N VAL A 205 8.05 -15.61 5.39
CA VAL A 205 7.77 -14.47 6.27
C VAL A 205 7.21 -13.31 5.48
N LYS A 206 6.29 -12.59 6.08
CA LYS A 206 5.91 -11.23 5.69
C LYS A 206 6.55 -10.29 6.70
N MET A 207 7.11 -9.23 6.21
CA MET A 207 7.72 -8.19 7.02
C MET A 207 6.87 -6.93 6.90
N LYS A 208 6.49 -6.36 8.03
CA LYS A 208 5.79 -5.07 8.06
C LYS A 208 6.60 -4.09 8.90
N VAL A 209 6.96 -2.97 8.32
CA VAL A 209 7.60 -1.85 9.00
C VAL A 209 6.55 -0.78 9.22
N THR A 210 6.38 -0.34 10.44
CA THR A 210 5.41 0.68 10.84
C THR A 210 6.13 1.80 11.57
N ARG A 211 5.77 3.03 11.29
CA ARG A 211 6.23 4.17 12.07
C ARG A 211 5.14 4.60 13.06
N ASN A 212 5.50 4.62 14.34
CA ASN A 212 4.60 5.01 15.43
C ASN A 212 4.55 6.55 15.65
N SER A 213 4.87 7.32 14.63
CA SER A 213 4.79 8.78 14.68
C SER A 213 4.37 9.32 13.31
N GLN A 214 3.68 10.44 13.33
CA GLN A 214 3.22 11.13 12.11
C GLN A 214 4.34 11.92 11.40
N GLN A 215 5.55 11.38 11.36
CA GLN A 215 6.69 11.99 10.68
C GLN A 215 7.05 11.19 9.45
N ASP A 216 7.61 11.84 8.46
CA ASP A 216 8.14 11.16 7.27
C ASP A 216 9.24 10.17 7.65
N PHE A 217 9.31 9.07 6.93
CA PHE A 217 10.42 8.13 7.05
C PHE A 217 10.84 7.62 5.68
N GLN A 218 12.12 7.34 5.57
CA GLN A 218 12.70 6.62 4.45
C GLN A 218 13.15 5.25 4.92
N LEU A 219 12.80 4.23 4.17
CA LEU A 219 13.21 2.87 4.44
C LEU A 219 14.17 2.42 3.35
N GLY A 220 15.43 2.19 3.74
CA GLY A 220 16.42 1.60 2.86
C GLY A 220 16.33 0.07 2.82
N GLN A 221 17.40 -0.57 2.43
CA GLN A 221 17.47 -2.02 2.33
C GLN A 221 17.56 -2.68 3.72
N ILE A 222 16.60 -3.51 4.08
CA ILE A 222 16.64 -4.33 5.29
C ILE A 222 17.32 -5.65 4.98
N ARG A 223 18.29 -6.04 5.80
CA ARG A 223 18.98 -7.33 5.73
C ARG A 223 18.59 -8.19 6.93
N LEU A 224 18.50 -9.48 6.72
CA LEU A 224 18.23 -10.46 7.77
C LEU A 224 19.43 -11.41 7.90
N ASP A 225 19.92 -11.62 9.12
CA ASP A 225 20.84 -12.74 9.38
C ASP A 225 20.03 -14.03 9.49
N VAL A 226 20.16 -14.87 8.47
CA VAL A 226 19.37 -16.08 8.30
C VAL A 226 20.27 -17.32 8.32
N LYS A 227 19.93 -18.30 9.16
CA LYS A 227 20.63 -19.60 9.21
C LYS A 227 19.68 -20.72 8.76
N PRO A 228 20.12 -21.59 7.85
CA PRO A 228 19.35 -22.77 7.48
C PRO A 228 19.06 -23.68 8.68
N ARG A 229 17.84 -24.16 8.78
CA ARG A 229 17.43 -25.23 9.70
C ARG A 229 16.98 -26.48 8.95
N GLY A 230 16.79 -27.56 9.70
CA GLY A 230 16.34 -28.83 9.12
C GLY A 230 14.96 -28.80 8.49
N LYS A 231 14.61 -29.88 7.83
CA LYS A 231 13.24 -30.15 7.38
C LYS A 231 12.37 -30.50 8.58
N ARG A 232 11.13 -30.05 8.56
CA ARG A 232 10.06 -30.60 9.39
C ARG A 232 8.97 -31.16 8.51
#